data_201dbe3bd10f59028086ea3c246d0788
#
_entry.id   201dbe3bd10f59028086ea3c246d0788
#
_cell.length_a   1.000
_cell.length_b   1.000
_cell.length_c   1.000
_cell.angle_alpha   90.00
_cell.angle_beta   90.00
_cell.angle_gamma   90.00
#
_symmetry.space_group_name_H-M   'P 1'
#
loop_
_entity.id
_entity.type
_entity.pdbx_description
1 polymer ?
#
loop_
_entity_poly.entity_id
_entity_poly.type
_entity_poly.pdbx_seq_one_letter_code
_entity_poly.pdbx_strand_id
1 'polypeptide(L)' 'MGPVTIVSTAAIDPGFGGSVIDVSCPADMQIIGGGYQGSSNVITTFSSRILTPGLGGTYRVAADDGGSTTATIIVSAYCI' A
#
# COMPACT_ATOMS: atom_id res chain seq x y z
N MET A 1 -9.53 15.61 -15.53
CA MET A 1 -9.95 15.06 -14.25
C MET A 1 -8.88 15.33 -13.20
N GLY A 2 -9.27 15.71 -12.01
CA GLY A 2 -8.32 16.04 -10.95
C GLY A 2 -7.66 14.83 -10.30
N PRO A 3 -6.73 15.04 -9.36
CA PRO A 3 -6.08 13.94 -8.63
C PRO A 3 -7.07 13.09 -7.86
N VAL A 4 -6.79 11.79 -7.78
CA VAL A 4 -7.62 10.82 -7.06
C VAL A 4 -6.71 10.00 -6.16
N THR A 5 -7.19 9.69 -4.96
CA THR A 5 -6.51 8.79 -4.03
C THR A 5 -7.25 7.46 -3.99
N ILE A 6 -6.55 6.39 -4.30
CA ILE A 6 -7.06 5.02 -4.19
C ILE A 6 -6.51 4.44 -2.90
N VAL A 7 -7.37 3.85 -2.07
CA VAL A 7 -7.01 3.37 -0.74
C VAL A 7 -7.37 1.91 -0.59
N SER A 8 -6.47 1.14 0.03
CA SER A 8 -6.73 -0.24 0.43
C SER A 8 -6.36 -0.43 1.89
N THR A 9 -7.20 -1.18 2.61
CA THR A 9 -6.96 -1.52 4.01
C THR A 9 -6.73 -3.02 4.11
N ALA A 10 -5.70 -3.42 4.85
CA ALA A 10 -5.37 -4.82 5.06
C ALA A 10 -5.13 -5.11 6.55
N ALA A 11 -5.44 -6.33 6.96
CA ALA A 11 -5.13 -6.84 8.29
C ALA A 11 -3.96 -7.82 8.18
N ILE A 12 -3.04 -7.75 9.14
CA ILE A 12 -1.87 -8.63 9.19
C ILE A 12 -1.92 -9.36 10.52
N ASP A 13 -1.96 -10.69 10.49
CA ASP A 13 -1.99 -11.50 11.70
C ASP A 13 -0.61 -11.56 12.36
N PRO A 14 -0.57 -11.69 13.70
CA PRO A 14 0.70 -11.83 14.41
C PRO A 14 1.49 -13.04 13.93
N GLY A 15 2.80 -12.87 13.79
CA GLY A 15 3.69 -13.93 13.33
C GLY A 15 3.78 -14.07 11.82
N PHE A 16 2.95 -13.35 11.05
CA PHE A 16 3.09 -13.28 9.59
C PHE A 16 4.11 -12.20 9.23
N GLY A 17 5.15 -12.62 8.53
CA GLY A 17 6.14 -11.71 7.97
C GLY A 17 5.99 -11.60 6.47
N GLY A 18 6.38 -10.45 5.92
CA GLY A 18 6.45 -10.26 4.47
C GLY A 18 5.11 -10.08 3.78
N SER A 19 4.09 -9.60 4.48
CA SER A 19 2.82 -9.25 3.84
C SER A 19 3.03 -8.12 2.84
N VAL A 20 2.53 -8.31 1.62
CA VAL A 20 2.64 -7.32 0.55
C VAL A 20 1.27 -6.78 0.22
N ILE A 21 1.13 -5.47 0.26
CA ILE A 21 -0.12 -4.78 -0.05
C ILE A 21 0.12 -3.89 -1.27
N ASP A 22 -0.68 -4.09 -2.32
CA ASP A 22 -0.60 -3.33 -3.56
C ASP A 22 -1.87 -2.52 -3.76
N VAL A 23 -1.70 -1.26 -4.17
CA VAL A 23 -2.79 -0.38 -4.56
C VAL A 23 -2.45 0.20 -5.92
N SER A 24 -3.34 0.00 -6.89
CA SER A 24 -3.08 0.40 -8.28
C SER A 24 -3.97 1.55 -8.70
N CYS A 25 -3.41 2.44 -9.51
CA CYS A 25 -4.18 3.47 -10.20
C CYS A 25 -4.94 2.87 -11.38
N PRO A 26 -6.11 3.44 -11.75
CA PRO A 26 -6.78 3.06 -12.99
C PRO A 26 -5.86 3.21 -14.21
N ALA A 27 -6.14 2.42 -15.25
CA ALA A 27 -5.29 2.39 -16.44
C ALA A 27 -5.24 3.71 -17.20
N ASP A 28 -6.26 4.56 -17.05
CA ASP A 28 -6.34 5.88 -17.68
C ASP A 28 -5.71 6.99 -16.83
N MET A 29 -5.13 6.64 -15.70
CA MET A 29 -4.47 7.59 -14.80
C MET A 29 -3.00 7.17 -14.59
N GLN A 30 -2.21 8.09 -14.05
CA GLN A 30 -0.80 7.89 -13.79
C GLN A 30 -0.55 7.96 -12.27
N ILE A 31 0.23 7.03 -11.73
CA ILE A 31 0.64 7.12 -10.33
C ILE A 31 1.71 8.20 -10.17
N ILE A 32 1.53 9.05 -9.17
CA ILE A 32 2.48 10.12 -8.85
C ILE A 32 3.07 9.98 -7.46
N GLY A 33 2.57 9.05 -6.67
CA GLY A 33 3.09 8.80 -5.34
C GLY A 33 2.20 7.86 -4.58
N GLY A 34 2.49 7.70 -3.32
CA GLY A 34 1.70 6.87 -2.43
C GLY A 34 2.13 7.06 -0.98
N GLY A 35 1.45 6.37 -0.10
CA GLY A 35 1.76 6.41 1.31
C GLY A 35 1.11 5.26 2.06
N TYR A 36 1.41 5.16 3.32
CA TYR A 36 0.80 4.16 4.18
C TYR A 36 0.66 4.69 5.59
N GLN A 37 -0.30 4.11 6.31
CA GLN A 37 -0.51 4.37 7.73
C GLN A 37 -0.85 3.04 8.39
N GLY A 38 -0.20 2.73 9.51
CA GLY A 38 -0.42 1.47 10.21
C GLY A 38 -0.66 1.68 11.69
N SER A 39 -1.22 0.65 12.35
CA SER A 39 -1.28 0.59 13.79
C SER A 39 0.14 0.49 14.37
N SER A 40 0.29 0.70 15.68
CA SER A 40 1.61 0.80 16.33
C SER A 40 2.45 -0.48 16.24
N ASN A 41 1.83 -1.61 15.94
CA ASN A 41 2.50 -2.91 15.80
C ASN A 41 2.91 -3.24 14.36
N VAL A 42 2.69 -2.34 13.40
CA VAL A 42 3.14 -2.53 12.01
C VAL A 42 4.60 -2.18 11.89
N ILE A 43 5.38 -3.07 11.27
CA ILE A 43 6.76 -2.83 10.89
C ILE A 43 6.82 -2.83 9.38
N THR A 44 7.13 -1.69 8.77
CA THR A 44 7.26 -1.57 7.33
C THR A 44 8.67 -1.90 6.91
N THR A 45 8.83 -2.89 6.04
CA THR A 45 10.14 -3.32 5.54
C THR A 45 10.55 -2.56 4.29
N PHE A 46 9.61 -2.25 3.40
CA PHE A 46 9.87 -1.34 2.27
C PHE A 46 8.56 -0.81 1.72
N SER A 47 8.65 0.30 1.01
CA SER A 47 7.56 0.81 0.18
C SER A 47 8.13 1.31 -1.14
N SER A 48 7.39 1.16 -2.22
CA SER A 48 7.86 1.59 -3.53
C SER A 48 6.71 1.84 -4.48
N ARG A 49 6.97 2.72 -5.46
CA ARG A 49 6.08 2.97 -6.58
C ARG A 49 6.55 2.12 -7.75
N ILE A 50 5.62 1.38 -8.34
CA ILE A 50 5.90 0.52 -9.49
C ILE A 50 5.11 1.06 -10.68
N LEU A 51 5.80 1.38 -11.76
CA LEU A 51 5.18 1.81 -13.01
C LEU A 51 5.00 0.57 -13.89
N THR A 52 3.73 0.24 -14.18
CA THR A 52 3.39 -0.90 -15.03
C THR A 52 2.73 -0.35 -16.29
N PRO A 53 3.28 -0.60 -17.49
CA PRO A 53 2.70 -0.09 -18.73
C PRO A 53 1.24 -0.52 -18.87
N GLY A 54 0.37 0.45 -19.17
CA GLY A 54 -1.05 0.20 -19.41
C GLY A 54 -1.90 0.01 -18.16
N LEU A 55 -1.31 0.05 -16.95
CA LEU A 55 -2.04 -0.18 -15.71
C LEU A 55 -2.01 1.00 -14.75
N GLY A 56 -1.53 2.16 -15.18
CA GLY A 56 -1.50 3.35 -14.34
C GLY A 56 -0.47 3.35 -13.22
N GLY A 57 0.12 2.21 -12.92
CA GLY A 57 1.12 2.05 -11.86
C GLY A 57 0.53 1.56 -10.54
N THR A 58 1.39 1.05 -9.70
CA THR A 58 1.05 0.43 -8.42
C THR A 58 1.95 0.99 -7.31
N TYR A 59 1.37 1.23 -6.13
CA TYR A 59 2.15 1.49 -4.93
C TYR A 59 2.14 0.23 -4.07
N ARG A 60 3.32 -0.25 -3.73
CA ARG A 60 3.50 -1.50 -2.97
C ARG A 60 4.14 -1.21 -1.62
N VAL A 61 3.58 -1.81 -0.57
CA VAL A 61 4.13 -1.78 0.77
C VAL A 61 4.29 -3.21 1.26
N ALA A 62 5.48 -3.54 1.76
CA ALA A 62 5.72 -4.79 2.47
C ALA A 62 5.79 -4.49 3.97
N ALA A 63 5.00 -5.19 4.75
CA ALA A 63 4.86 -4.93 6.17
C ALA A 63 4.72 -6.22 6.95
N ASP A 64 5.17 -6.18 8.21
CA ASP A 64 5.07 -7.27 9.17
C ASP A 64 4.28 -6.80 10.39
N ASP A 65 3.68 -7.76 11.09
CA ASP A 65 3.10 -7.51 12.40
C ASP A 65 4.14 -7.86 13.47
N GLY A 66 4.69 -6.85 14.13
CA GLY A 66 5.69 -7.00 15.19
C GLY A 66 5.10 -7.15 16.59
N GLY A 67 3.77 -7.18 16.71
CA GLY A 67 3.08 -7.30 17.98
C GLY A 67 2.46 -8.68 18.19
N SER A 68 1.57 -8.75 19.18
CA SER A 68 0.85 -9.98 19.55
C SER A 68 -0.62 -9.95 19.15
N THR A 69 -1.09 -8.87 18.55
CA THR A 69 -2.46 -8.70 18.07
C THR A 69 -2.45 -8.38 16.58
N THR A 70 -3.60 -8.58 15.93
CA THR A 70 -3.73 -8.24 14.51
C THR A 70 -3.43 -6.77 14.27
N ALA A 71 -2.57 -6.49 13.29
CA ALA A 71 -2.23 -5.13 12.86
C ALA A 71 -3.10 -4.72 11.69
N THR A 72 -3.35 -3.44 11.56
CA THR A 72 -4.08 -2.86 10.42
C THR A 72 -3.18 -1.88 9.70
N ILE A 73 -3.14 -1.97 8.38
CA ILE A 73 -2.40 -1.04 7.54
C ILE A 73 -3.32 -0.49 6.45
N ILE A 74 -3.20 0.79 6.19
CA ILE A 74 -3.92 1.50 5.12
C ILE A 74 -2.86 1.96 4.12
N VAL A 75 -3.01 1.56 2.87
CA VAL A 75 -2.08 1.91 1.80
C VAL A 75 -2.81 2.76 0.78
N SER A 76 -2.19 3.84 0.34
CA SER A 76 -2.79 4.80 -0.59
C SER A 76 -1.92 4.96 -1.81
N ALA A 77 -2.55 5.06 -2.98
CA ALA A 77 -1.91 5.46 -4.22
C ALA A 77 -2.50 6.78 -4.69
N TYR A 78 -1.64 7.72 -5.05
CA TYR A 78 -2.05 9.03 -5.56
C TYR A 78 -1.96 9.01 -7.08
N CYS A 79 -3.08 9.27 -7.72
CA CYS A 79 -3.25 9.13 -9.17
C CYS A 79 -3.66 10.46 -9.81
N ILE A 80 -3.18 10.68 -11.01
CA ILE A 80 -3.54 11.89 -11.77
C ILE A 80 -3.76 11.57 -13.25
#